data_3994424151a37070499e995edb058b4a
#
_entry.id   3994424151a37070499e995edb058b4a
#
_cell.length_a   1.000
_cell.length_b   1.000
_cell.length_c   1.000
_cell.angle_alpha   90.00
_cell.angle_beta   90.00
_cell.angle_gamma   90.00
#
_symmetry.space_group_name_H-M   'P 1'
#
loop_
_entity.id
_entity.type
_entity.pdbx_description
1 polymer ?
#
loop_
_entity_poly.entity_id
_entity_poly.type
_entity_poly.pdbx_seq_one_letter_code
_entity_poly.pdbx_strand_id
1 'polypeptide(L)'
;MKHNLGIVAVFLALALFLFHLVFHLTPTGTWQPLSAGASSAAGAQRPILLIPLDSRPPCREFVINGGRIIGQEIMTPPSELMDYYSTAGNTSEMRNWLAEHINDADAVILSVDQLLSGGLLAARETHISAEDIDALAAYLRGLHAAYPSVPLHAFYILPRAIPQDGINGWRERRALLSYARLLGRAGAGLPVDAEDM
;
A
#
# COMPACT_ATOMS: atom_id res chain seq x y z
N MET A 1 44.28 6.44 -40.75
CA MET A 1 42.80 6.47 -40.83
C MET A 1 42.11 5.10 -40.94
N LYS A 2 42.75 4.03 -41.40
CA LYS A 2 42.11 2.70 -41.58
C LYS A 2 41.87 1.91 -40.26
N HIS A 3 42.61 2.15 -39.20
CA HIS A 3 42.45 1.46 -37.90
C HIS A 3 41.20 1.82 -37.11
N ASN A 4 40.72 3.05 -37.26
CA ASN A 4 39.53 3.51 -36.48
C ASN A 4 38.22 2.97 -37.08
N LEU A 5 38.17 2.65 -38.35
CA LEU A 5 36.98 2.12 -39.03
C LEU A 5 36.60 0.72 -38.51
N GLY A 6 37.62 -0.11 -38.23
CA GLY A 6 37.41 -1.47 -37.70
C GLY A 6 36.88 -1.46 -36.28
N ILE A 7 37.37 -0.55 -35.45
CA ILE A 7 36.92 -0.39 -34.04
C ILE A 7 35.45 0.10 -33.99
N VAL A 8 35.09 1.08 -34.81
CA VAL A 8 33.73 1.59 -34.93
C VAL A 8 32.76 0.48 -35.41
N ALA A 9 33.17 -0.32 -36.39
CA ALA A 9 32.34 -1.42 -36.88
C ALA A 9 32.09 -2.51 -35.81
N VAL A 10 33.10 -2.83 -34.99
CA VAL A 10 32.97 -3.78 -33.88
C VAL A 10 32.01 -3.26 -32.81
N PHE A 11 32.11 -1.97 -32.41
CA PHE A 11 31.19 -1.38 -31.45
C PHE A 11 29.75 -1.30 -31.97
N LEU A 12 29.56 -1.00 -33.25
CA LEU A 12 28.25 -0.99 -33.90
C LEU A 12 27.62 -2.39 -33.91
N ALA A 13 28.41 -3.41 -34.28
CA ALA A 13 27.96 -4.79 -34.27
C ALA A 13 27.61 -5.29 -32.87
N LEU A 14 28.40 -4.92 -31.87
CA LEU A 14 28.13 -5.25 -30.45
C LEU A 14 26.86 -4.55 -29.94
N ALA A 15 26.68 -3.28 -30.27
CA ALA A 15 25.47 -2.54 -29.92
C ALA A 15 24.22 -3.13 -30.57
N LEU A 16 24.27 -3.50 -31.82
CA LEU A 16 23.18 -4.17 -32.54
C LEU A 16 22.89 -5.56 -31.96
N PHE A 17 23.91 -6.29 -31.60
CA PHE A 17 23.77 -7.60 -30.96
C PHE A 17 23.13 -7.49 -29.59
N LEU A 18 23.56 -6.52 -28.74
CA LEU A 18 22.96 -6.25 -27.45
C LEU A 18 21.52 -5.77 -27.58
N PHE A 19 21.22 -4.90 -28.54
CA PHE A 19 19.87 -4.46 -28.84
C PHE A 19 18.98 -5.65 -29.26
N HIS A 20 19.49 -6.52 -30.14
CA HIS A 20 18.77 -7.73 -30.55
C HIS A 20 18.54 -8.68 -29.35
N LEU A 21 19.56 -8.87 -28.51
CA LEU A 21 19.47 -9.69 -27.30
C LEU A 21 18.40 -9.15 -26.30
N VAL A 22 18.42 -7.85 -26.07
CA VAL A 22 17.42 -7.21 -25.19
C VAL A 22 16.01 -7.33 -25.77
N PHE A 23 15.87 -7.15 -27.09
CA PHE A 23 14.56 -7.24 -27.75
C PHE A 23 14.00 -8.68 -27.79
N HIS A 24 14.87 -9.69 -27.82
CA HIS A 24 14.44 -11.09 -27.82
C HIS A 24 14.38 -11.73 -26.42
N LEU A 25 15.09 -11.17 -25.44
CA LEU A 25 15.04 -11.64 -24.05
C LEU A 25 14.01 -10.90 -23.21
N THR A 26 13.50 -9.72 -23.64
CA THR A 26 12.29 -9.19 -23.06
C THR A 26 11.14 -10.10 -23.50
N PRO A 27 10.49 -10.81 -22.56
CA PRO A 27 9.28 -11.50 -22.95
C PRO A 27 8.36 -10.43 -23.53
N THR A 28 8.11 -10.52 -24.83
CA THR A 28 6.96 -9.87 -25.42
C THR A 28 5.75 -10.55 -24.80
N GLY A 29 5.47 -10.18 -23.55
CA GLY A 29 4.17 -10.42 -22.98
C GLY A 29 3.24 -9.74 -23.97
N THR A 30 2.67 -10.52 -24.86
CA THR A 30 1.51 -10.06 -25.60
C THR A 30 0.56 -9.59 -24.51
N TRP A 31 0.40 -8.29 -24.41
CA TRP A 31 -0.74 -7.71 -23.74
C TRP A 31 -1.96 -8.35 -24.39
N GLN A 32 -2.35 -9.49 -23.86
CA GLN A 32 -3.71 -9.91 -24.08
C GLN A 32 -4.52 -8.89 -23.29
N PRO A 33 -5.31 -8.04 -23.94
CA PRO A 33 -6.35 -7.35 -23.21
C PRO A 33 -7.01 -8.47 -22.43
N LEU A 34 -7.07 -8.35 -21.11
CA LEU A 34 -7.96 -9.17 -20.32
C LEU A 34 -9.25 -9.13 -21.11
N SER A 35 -9.48 -10.17 -21.89
CA SER A 35 -10.80 -10.37 -22.45
C SER A 35 -11.61 -10.25 -21.19
N ALA A 36 -12.42 -9.20 -21.11
CA ALA A 36 -13.53 -9.17 -20.21
C ALA A 36 -14.21 -10.50 -20.54
N GLY A 37 -13.78 -11.53 -19.84
CA GLY A 37 -14.43 -12.81 -19.88
C GLY A 37 -15.81 -12.41 -19.45
N ALA A 38 -16.66 -12.32 -20.43
CA ALA A 38 -18.07 -12.29 -20.17
C ALA A 38 -18.29 -13.57 -19.35
N SER A 39 -18.08 -13.46 -18.05
CA SER A 39 -18.60 -14.40 -17.10
C SER A 39 -20.09 -14.24 -17.18
N SER A 40 -20.64 -14.87 -18.19
CA SER A 40 -22.05 -15.17 -18.24
C SER A 40 -22.29 -16.33 -17.27
N ALA A 41 -22.10 -16.07 -16.01
CA ALA A 41 -22.78 -16.79 -14.95
C ALA A 41 -23.63 -15.73 -14.27
N ALA A 42 -24.91 -15.75 -14.52
CA ALA A 42 -25.93 -14.86 -13.95
C ALA A 42 -26.13 -15.14 -12.45
N GLY A 43 -25.09 -14.93 -11.67
CA GLY A 43 -25.14 -14.66 -10.25
C GLY A 43 -24.74 -13.21 -10.10
N ALA A 44 -25.54 -12.40 -9.43
CA ALA A 44 -25.21 -11.02 -9.14
C ALA A 44 -23.82 -11.01 -8.47
N GLN A 45 -22.85 -10.41 -9.15
CA GLN A 45 -21.49 -10.30 -8.64
C GLN A 45 -21.55 -9.41 -7.40
N ARG A 46 -21.14 -9.97 -6.25
CA ARG A 46 -21.15 -9.26 -4.99
C ARG A 46 -20.00 -8.25 -4.98
N PRO A 47 -20.11 -7.16 -4.23
CA PRO A 47 -19.08 -6.14 -4.18
C PRO A 47 -17.81 -6.68 -3.48
N ILE A 48 -16.66 -6.09 -3.79
CA ILE A 48 -15.47 -6.14 -2.96
C ILE A 48 -15.55 -4.96 -1.99
N LEU A 49 -15.48 -5.22 -0.68
CA LEU A 49 -15.38 -4.17 0.32
C LEU A 49 -13.96 -3.66 0.39
N LEU A 50 -13.80 -2.34 0.36
CA LEU A 50 -12.51 -1.69 0.48
C LEU A 50 -12.52 -0.74 1.67
N ILE A 51 -11.68 -1.01 2.67
CA ILE A 51 -11.25 -0.02 3.65
C ILE A 51 -9.94 0.58 3.12
N PRO A 52 -9.97 1.77 2.50
CA PRO A 52 -8.79 2.33 1.84
C PRO A 52 -7.76 2.82 2.86
N LEU A 53 -6.53 3.10 2.42
CA LEU A 53 -5.46 3.62 3.27
C LEU A 53 -5.83 4.97 3.88
N ASP A 54 -6.48 5.80 3.10
CA ASP A 54 -7.00 7.12 3.46
C ASP A 54 -8.06 7.59 2.45
N SER A 55 -8.67 8.74 2.73
CA SER A 55 -9.73 9.33 1.92
C SER A 55 -9.27 9.96 0.60
N ARG A 56 -7.96 10.02 0.33
CA ARG A 56 -7.44 10.66 -0.88
C ARG A 56 -7.81 9.90 -2.16
N PRO A 57 -8.04 10.60 -3.28
CA PRO A 57 -8.46 9.99 -4.54
C PRO A 57 -7.64 8.77 -4.99
N PRO A 58 -6.30 8.72 -4.89
CA PRO A 58 -5.55 7.54 -5.29
C PRO A 58 -5.89 6.27 -4.49
N CYS A 59 -6.26 6.43 -3.22
CA CYS A 59 -6.54 5.31 -2.32
C CYS A 59 -8.00 4.83 -2.41
N ARG A 60 -8.92 5.68 -2.86
CA ARG A 60 -10.35 5.40 -2.89
C ARG A 60 -10.93 5.49 -4.30
N GLU A 61 -11.05 6.70 -4.87
CA GLU A 61 -11.76 6.94 -6.15
C GLU A 61 -11.11 6.23 -7.33
N PHE A 62 -9.77 6.16 -7.37
CA PHE A 62 -9.08 5.46 -8.46
C PHE A 62 -9.33 3.96 -8.39
N VAL A 63 -9.42 3.38 -7.19
CA VAL A 63 -9.75 1.97 -7.01
C VAL A 63 -11.19 1.68 -7.41
N ILE A 64 -12.16 2.52 -6.97
CA ILE A 64 -13.56 2.41 -7.36
C ILE A 64 -13.71 2.49 -8.89
N ASN A 65 -13.05 3.46 -9.52
CA ASN A 65 -13.11 3.62 -10.97
C ASN A 65 -12.43 2.46 -11.71
N GLY A 66 -11.32 1.94 -11.18
CA GLY A 66 -10.68 0.73 -11.68
C GLY A 66 -11.62 -0.47 -11.65
N GLY A 67 -12.32 -0.66 -10.54
CA GLY A 67 -13.35 -1.68 -10.41
C GLY A 67 -14.44 -1.54 -11.48
N ARG A 68 -14.96 -0.33 -11.67
CA ARG A 68 -15.98 -0.06 -12.69
C ARG A 68 -15.52 -0.41 -14.11
N ILE A 69 -14.26 -0.14 -14.44
CA ILE A 69 -13.69 -0.46 -15.76
C ILE A 69 -13.72 -1.97 -16.04
N ILE A 70 -13.50 -2.80 -15.02
CA ILE A 70 -13.50 -4.26 -15.15
C ILE A 70 -14.84 -4.91 -14.79
N GLY A 71 -15.86 -4.10 -14.50
CA GLY A 71 -17.19 -4.59 -14.14
C GLY A 71 -17.32 -5.11 -12.70
N GLN A 72 -16.35 -4.83 -11.82
CA GLN A 72 -16.37 -5.20 -10.42
C GLN A 72 -16.82 -4.02 -9.56
N GLU A 73 -17.85 -4.21 -8.76
CA GLU A 73 -18.26 -3.20 -7.77
C GLU A 73 -17.26 -3.16 -6.61
N ILE A 74 -16.79 -1.95 -6.27
CA ILE A 74 -15.98 -1.67 -5.08
C ILE A 74 -16.81 -0.80 -4.15
N MET A 75 -17.10 -1.31 -2.96
CA MET A 75 -17.85 -0.60 -1.93
C MET A 75 -16.89 -0.13 -0.83
N THR A 76 -17.01 1.13 -0.42
CA THR A 76 -16.19 1.75 0.62
C THR A 76 -17.07 2.34 1.71
N PRO A 77 -16.56 2.56 2.93
CA PRO A 77 -17.28 3.30 3.94
C PRO A 77 -17.71 4.68 3.44
N PRO A 78 -18.80 5.24 3.97
CA PRO A 78 -19.19 6.62 3.73
C PRO A 78 -18.06 7.60 4.05
N SER A 79 -17.98 8.70 3.30
CA SER A 79 -16.91 9.70 3.44
C SER A 79 -16.84 10.30 4.84
N GLU A 80 -17.98 10.37 5.52
CA GLU A 80 -18.14 10.91 6.87
C GLU A 80 -17.42 10.06 7.93
N LEU A 81 -17.18 8.80 7.65
CA LEU A 81 -16.45 7.88 8.54
C LEU A 81 -14.94 7.91 8.29
N MET A 82 -14.55 8.37 7.09
CA MET A 82 -13.16 8.38 6.65
C MET A 82 -12.38 9.56 7.25
N ASP A 83 -11.06 9.48 7.17
CA ASP A 83 -10.18 10.59 7.51
C ASP A 83 -10.38 11.79 6.58
N TYR A 84 -10.00 12.96 7.10
CA TYR A 84 -9.90 14.17 6.28
C TYR A 84 -8.59 14.91 6.63
N TYR A 85 -7.61 14.84 5.73
CA TYR A 85 -6.24 15.33 5.96
C TYR A 85 -5.65 14.76 7.27
N SER A 86 -5.38 15.61 8.26
CA SER A 86 -4.85 15.22 9.58
C SER A 86 -5.93 14.80 10.57
N THR A 87 -7.20 14.98 10.25
CA THR A 87 -8.30 14.52 11.10
C THR A 87 -8.50 13.03 10.89
N ALA A 88 -8.37 12.25 11.97
CA ALA A 88 -8.58 10.82 11.93
C ALA A 88 -10.04 10.45 11.60
N GLY A 89 -10.22 9.39 10.83
CA GLY A 89 -11.52 8.77 10.61
C GLY A 89 -12.04 8.05 11.86
N ASN A 90 -13.33 7.74 11.85
CA ASN A 90 -13.97 7.02 12.95
C ASN A 90 -13.75 5.52 12.83
N THR A 91 -12.70 5.00 13.48
CA THR A 91 -12.28 3.61 13.39
C THR A 91 -13.34 2.62 13.87
N SER A 92 -14.10 2.98 14.91
CA SER A 92 -15.16 2.11 15.45
C SER A 92 -16.34 1.99 14.49
N GLU A 93 -16.78 3.10 13.92
CA GLU A 93 -17.90 3.08 12.95
C GLU A 93 -17.48 2.42 11.63
N MET A 94 -16.22 2.55 11.20
CA MET A 94 -15.72 1.80 10.04
C MET A 94 -15.70 0.29 10.29
N ARG A 95 -15.37 -0.16 11.49
CA ARG A 95 -15.46 -1.58 11.87
C ARG A 95 -16.91 -2.07 11.90
N ASN A 96 -17.83 -1.27 12.42
CA ASN A 96 -19.25 -1.57 12.38
C ASN A 96 -19.75 -1.69 10.96
N TRP A 97 -19.45 -0.71 10.11
CA TRP A 97 -19.78 -0.75 8.69
C TRP A 97 -19.26 -1.99 7.98
N LEU A 98 -18.02 -2.38 8.24
CA LEU A 98 -17.43 -3.59 7.67
C LEU A 98 -18.19 -4.86 8.12
N ALA A 99 -18.51 -4.95 9.40
CA ALA A 99 -19.26 -6.08 9.94
C ALA A 99 -20.70 -6.19 9.38
N GLU A 100 -21.33 -5.04 9.10
CA GLU A 100 -22.67 -4.99 8.51
C GLU A 100 -22.72 -5.44 7.04
N HIS A 101 -21.64 -5.19 6.28
CA HIS A 101 -21.64 -5.41 4.83
C HIS A 101 -20.90 -6.68 4.38
N ILE A 102 -20.07 -7.28 5.24
CA ILE A 102 -19.19 -8.39 4.87
C ILE A 102 -19.95 -9.63 4.38
N ASN A 103 -21.15 -9.88 4.91
CA ASN A 103 -21.95 -11.04 4.51
C ASN A 103 -22.30 -11.04 3.01
N ASP A 104 -22.45 -9.86 2.43
CA ASP A 104 -22.85 -9.68 1.03
C ASP A 104 -21.65 -9.36 0.11
N ALA A 105 -20.42 -9.59 0.56
CA ALA A 105 -19.21 -9.32 -0.16
C ALA A 105 -18.57 -10.57 -0.76
N ASP A 106 -17.87 -10.40 -1.90
CA ASP A 106 -17.04 -11.45 -2.50
C ASP A 106 -15.63 -11.48 -1.87
N ALA A 107 -15.13 -10.35 -1.41
CA ALA A 107 -13.85 -10.22 -0.71
C ALA A 107 -13.78 -8.91 0.08
N VAL A 108 -12.83 -8.82 0.98
CA VAL A 108 -12.48 -7.59 1.72
C VAL A 108 -11.02 -7.27 1.49
N ILE A 109 -10.73 -6.01 1.14
CA ILE A 109 -9.40 -5.43 1.12
C ILE A 109 -9.38 -4.31 2.17
N LEU A 110 -8.48 -4.39 3.15
CA LEU A 110 -8.49 -3.43 4.25
C LEU A 110 -7.10 -2.91 4.62
N SER A 111 -7.04 -1.62 4.88
CA SER A 111 -5.88 -0.97 5.51
C SER A 111 -5.95 -1.13 7.02
N VAL A 112 -4.88 -1.69 7.59
CA VAL A 112 -4.68 -1.74 9.04
C VAL A 112 -4.54 -0.32 9.60
N ASP A 113 -3.82 0.58 8.91
CA ASP A 113 -3.65 1.98 9.32
C ASP A 113 -4.99 2.70 9.48
N GLN A 114 -5.91 2.48 8.54
CA GLN A 114 -7.23 3.11 8.59
C GLN A 114 -8.08 2.58 9.74
N LEU A 115 -8.09 1.27 9.97
CA LEU A 115 -8.88 0.65 11.03
C LEU A 115 -8.28 0.80 12.42
N LEU A 116 -6.98 1.05 12.53
CA LEU A 116 -6.27 1.20 13.80
C LEU A 116 -6.17 2.66 14.23
N SER A 117 -5.77 3.53 13.31
CA SER A 117 -5.43 4.93 13.59
C SER A 117 -6.38 5.94 12.93
N GLY A 118 -7.24 5.50 12.02
CA GLY A 118 -8.13 6.37 11.26
C GLY A 118 -7.47 7.06 10.08
N GLY A 119 -6.43 6.46 9.47
CA GLY A 119 -5.80 6.94 8.24
C GLY A 119 -4.29 7.03 8.30
N LEU A 120 -3.66 7.21 7.14
CA LEU A 120 -2.21 7.22 6.99
C LEU A 120 -1.53 8.35 7.79
N LEU A 121 -2.11 9.55 7.82
CA LEU A 121 -1.53 10.68 8.56
C LEU A 121 -1.75 10.51 10.05
N ALA A 122 -2.94 10.11 10.46
CA ALA A 122 -3.25 9.81 11.85
C ALA A 122 -2.33 8.70 12.42
N ALA A 123 -2.01 7.68 11.64
CA ALA A 123 -1.09 6.61 12.05
C ALA A 123 0.34 7.09 12.40
N ARG A 124 0.72 8.28 11.95
CA ARG A 124 2.04 8.88 12.26
C ARG A 124 2.03 9.77 13.49
N GLU A 125 0.86 10.22 13.91
CA GLU A 125 0.67 11.20 14.99
C GLU A 125 0.04 10.57 16.23
N THR A 126 -0.67 9.45 16.05
CA THR A 126 -1.37 8.76 17.13
C THR A 126 -0.45 7.74 17.78
N HIS A 127 -0.40 7.78 19.12
CA HIS A 127 0.22 6.72 19.88
C HIS A 127 -0.71 5.51 19.92
N ILE A 128 -0.27 4.39 19.34
CA ILE A 128 -1.00 3.14 19.35
C ILE A 128 -0.44 2.25 20.44
N SER A 129 -1.29 1.80 21.34
CA SER A 129 -0.93 0.88 22.41
C SER A 129 -0.89 -0.59 21.90
N ALA A 130 -0.27 -1.47 22.68
CA ALA A 130 -0.32 -2.90 22.40
C ALA A 130 -1.76 -3.43 22.48
N GLU A 131 -2.55 -2.89 23.39
CA GLU A 131 -3.97 -3.24 23.59
C GLU A 131 -4.81 -2.89 22.36
N ASP A 132 -4.54 -1.76 21.70
CA ASP A 132 -5.23 -1.36 20.46
C ASP A 132 -4.93 -2.33 19.32
N ILE A 133 -3.67 -2.76 19.22
CA ILE A 133 -3.22 -3.75 18.23
C ILE A 133 -3.90 -5.11 18.49
N ASP A 134 -3.90 -5.56 19.73
CA ASP A 134 -4.52 -6.82 20.12
C ASP A 134 -6.04 -6.80 19.90
N ALA A 135 -6.69 -5.69 20.20
CA ALA A 135 -8.11 -5.49 19.95
C ALA A 135 -8.46 -5.54 18.47
N LEU A 136 -7.67 -4.88 17.61
CA LEU A 136 -7.87 -4.97 16.16
C LEU A 136 -7.60 -6.40 15.64
N ALA A 137 -6.54 -7.04 16.11
CA ALA A 137 -6.24 -8.41 15.73
C ALA A 137 -7.32 -9.39 16.16
N ALA A 138 -7.90 -9.21 17.35
CA ALA A 138 -9.03 -10.00 17.83
C ALA A 138 -10.29 -9.77 16.98
N TYR A 139 -10.59 -8.51 16.62
CA TYR A 139 -11.68 -8.15 15.74
C TYR A 139 -11.54 -8.82 14.37
N LEU A 140 -10.37 -8.74 13.72
CA LEU A 140 -10.15 -9.35 12.41
C LEU A 140 -10.23 -10.88 12.44
N ARG A 141 -9.70 -11.52 13.49
CA ARG A 141 -9.87 -12.97 13.69
C ARG A 141 -11.33 -13.36 13.89
N GLY A 142 -12.07 -12.59 14.68
CA GLY A 142 -13.50 -12.80 14.89
C GLY A 142 -14.29 -12.66 13.59
N LEU A 143 -13.99 -11.65 12.79
CA LEU A 143 -14.62 -11.42 11.51
C LEU A 143 -14.35 -12.58 10.53
N HIS A 144 -13.09 -13.03 10.43
CA HIS A 144 -12.74 -14.19 9.60
C HIS A 144 -13.39 -15.48 10.07
N ALA A 145 -13.50 -15.69 11.38
CA ALA A 145 -14.16 -16.88 11.95
C ALA A 145 -15.68 -16.88 11.68
N ALA A 146 -16.30 -15.70 11.70
CA ALA A 146 -17.73 -15.56 11.40
C ALA A 146 -18.04 -15.70 9.91
N TYR A 147 -17.12 -15.27 9.04
CA TYR A 147 -17.28 -15.26 7.57
C TYR A 147 -16.11 -15.96 6.86
N PRO A 148 -15.91 -17.28 7.09
CA PRO A 148 -14.71 -17.98 6.59
C PRO A 148 -14.66 -18.11 5.06
N SER A 149 -15.79 -17.94 4.38
CA SER A 149 -15.88 -17.98 2.91
C SER A 149 -15.52 -16.66 2.24
N VAL A 150 -15.40 -15.56 3.01
CA VAL A 150 -15.05 -14.24 2.47
C VAL A 150 -13.54 -13.99 2.68
N PRO A 151 -12.74 -13.94 1.61
CA PRO A 151 -11.31 -13.65 1.74
C PRO A 151 -11.06 -12.26 2.34
N LEU A 152 -10.19 -12.20 3.36
CA LEU A 152 -9.74 -10.96 3.98
C LEU A 152 -8.29 -10.68 3.56
N HIS A 153 -8.07 -9.58 2.86
CA HIS A 153 -6.76 -9.09 2.44
C HIS A 153 -6.41 -7.83 3.24
N ALA A 154 -5.55 -7.98 4.24
CA ALA A 154 -5.08 -6.86 5.04
C ALA A 154 -3.72 -6.36 4.54
N PHE A 155 -3.53 -5.06 4.50
CA PHE A 155 -2.24 -4.43 4.23
C PHE A 155 -1.93 -3.35 5.26
N TYR A 156 -0.65 -3.13 5.49
CA TYR A 156 -0.11 -2.15 6.41
C TYR A 156 1.02 -1.37 5.74
N ILE A 157 1.08 -0.06 5.95
CA ILE A 157 2.14 0.78 5.40
C ILE A 157 3.20 1.01 6.47
N LEU A 158 4.42 0.53 6.22
CA LEU A 158 5.54 0.87 7.08
C LEU A 158 5.79 2.38 7.04
N PRO A 159 5.73 3.07 8.18
CA PRO A 159 5.94 4.50 8.21
C PRO A 159 7.36 4.83 7.73
N ARG A 160 7.49 5.89 6.95
CA ARG A 160 8.81 6.39 6.56
C ARG A 160 9.57 6.90 7.78
N ALA A 161 10.90 6.74 7.78
CA ALA A 161 11.76 7.24 8.85
C ALA A 161 11.86 8.78 8.92
N ILE A 162 11.36 9.49 7.91
CA ILE A 162 11.40 10.97 7.87
C ILE A 162 10.21 11.51 8.66
N PRO A 163 10.45 12.36 9.69
CA PRO A 163 9.38 12.99 10.47
C PRO A 163 8.44 13.82 9.62
N GLN A 164 7.20 13.93 10.06
CA GLN A 164 6.18 14.77 9.44
C GLN A 164 6.41 16.27 9.78
N ASP A 165 5.57 17.12 9.21
CA ASP A 165 5.74 18.59 9.18
C ASP A 165 5.65 19.31 10.54
N GLY A 166 5.41 18.60 11.65
CA GLY A 166 5.46 19.15 13.02
C GLY A 166 6.86 19.58 13.46
N ILE A 167 7.91 19.15 12.75
CA ILE A 167 9.28 19.58 13.02
C ILE A 167 9.71 20.58 11.97
N ASN A 168 9.75 21.83 12.39
CA ASN A 168 10.16 22.94 11.54
C ASN A 168 11.69 22.98 11.46
N GLY A 169 12.21 22.93 10.24
CA GLY A 169 13.62 23.13 9.97
C GLY A 169 14.38 21.86 9.58
N TRP A 170 15.32 22.10 8.65
CA TRP A 170 16.18 21.04 8.11
C TRP A 170 17.17 20.46 9.14
N ARG A 171 17.64 21.29 10.07
CA ARG A 171 18.63 20.87 11.08
C ARG A 171 18.00 19.91 12.09
N GLU A 172 16.83 20.24 12.58
CA GLU A 172 16.07 19.44 13.54
C GLU A 172 15.68 18.09 12.95
N ARG A 173 15.25 18.06 11.69
CA ARG A 173 14.95 16.80 10.97
C ARG A 173 16.18 15.91 10.85
N ARG A 174 17.35 16.49 10.53
CA ARG A 174 18.62 15.73 10.47
C ARG A 174 19.03 15.21 11.82
N ALA A 175 18.95 16.02 12.87
CA ALA A 175 19.28 15.62 14.23
C ALA A 175 18.41 14.45 14.70
N LEU A 176 17.08 14.54 14.44
CA LEU A 176 16.16 13.46 14.80
C LEU A 176 16.44 12.16 14.02
N LEU A 177 16.77 12.25 12.73
CA LEU A 177 17.14 11.08 11.92
C LEU A 177 18.46 10.46 12.42
N SER A 178 19.45 11.27 12.77
CA SER A 178 20.70 10.78 13.35
C SER A 178 20.44 10.09 14.67
N TYR A 179 19.67 10.70 15.55
CA TYR A 179 19.29 10.12 16.84
C TYR A 179 18.54 8.78 16.66
N ALA A 180 17.57 8.71 15.76
CA ALA A 180 16.85 7.47 15.47
C ALA A 180 17.76 6.35 14.95
N ARG A 181 18.76 6.70 14.11
CA ARG A 181 19.77 5.74 13.64
C ARG A 181 20.65 5.22 14.77
N LEU A 182 21.08 6.11 15.67
CA LEU A 182 21.90 5.75 16.83
C LEU A 182 21.13 4.82 17.77
N LEU A 183 19.88 5.12 18.07
CA LEU A 183 19.01 4.24 18.85
C LEU A 183 18.82 2.87 18.17
N GLY A 184 18.61 2.83 16.87
CA GLY A 184 18.50 1.59 16.12
C GLY A 184 19.79 0.75 16.18
N ARG A 185 20.96 1.38 16.06
CA ARG A 185 22.27 0.71 16.21
C ARG A 185 22.46 0.18 17.61
N ALA A 186 22.21 1.00 18.64
CA ALA A 186 22.31 0.60 20.04
C ALA A 186 21.38 -0.58 20.36
N GLY A 187 20.13 -0.52 19.92
CA GLY A 187 19.15 -1.61 20.08
C GLY A 187 19.54 -2.90 19.37
N ALA A 188 20.30 -2.80 18.27
CA ALA A 188 20.86 -3.95 17.56
C ALA A 188 22.19 -4.46 18.13
N GLY A 189 22.70 -3.88 19.23
CA GLY A 189 24.00 -4.21 19.80
C GLY A 189 25.19 -3.79 18.94
N LEU A 190 25.01 -2.85 18.00
CA LEU A 190 26.08 -2.33 17.15
C LEU A 190 26.79 -1.16 17.85
N PRO A 191 28.11 -0.97 17.61
CA PRO A 191 28.83 0.14 18.20
C PRO A 191 28.24 1.49 17.79
N VAL A 192 28.16 2.38 18.78
CA VAL A 192 27.75 3.78 18.63
C VAL A 192 28.91 4.64 19.05
N ASP A 193 29.50 5.38 18.10
CA ASP A 193 30.64 6.23 18.37
C ASP A 193 30.21 7.58 18.96
N ALA A 194 31.01 8.12 19.88
CA ALA A 194 30.70 9.40 20.53
C ALA A 194 30.70 10.59 19.55
N GLU A 195 31.36 10.46 18.40
CA GLU A 195 31.37 11.46 17.33
C GLU A 195 30.05 11.49 16.53
N ASP A 196 29.21 10.46 16.66
CA ASP A 196 27.92 10.35 16.02
C ASP A 196 26.78 11.03 16.83
N MET A 197 27.06 11.46 18.07
CA MET A 197 26.12 12.17 18.94
C MET A 197 26.20 13.70 18.79
#